data_f8da8affb091beb51ac489e2da1edc27
#
_entry.id   f8da8affb091beb51ac489e2da1edc27
#
_cell.length_a   1.000
_cell.length_b   1.000
_cell.length_c   1.000
_cell.angle_alpha   90.00
_cell.angle_beta   90.00
_cell.angle_gamma   90.00
#
_symmetry.space_group_name_H-M   'P 1'
#
loop_
_entity.id
_entity.type
_entity.pdbx_description
1 polymer ?
#
loop_
_entity_poly.entity_id
_entity_poly.type
_entity_poly.pdbx_seq_one_letter_code
_entity_poly.pdbx_strand_id
1 'polypeptide(L)'
;AEAAELIEEARKNAGQIPDRNFTHDGVIVNQSDTLEQYCEKVEKIKQYIREGHIFQTVLSQRWTIETKQTGFELYKELRELNPSPYLYYFNYGEFEVIGSSPEMIVKQQGSRVYTCPIAGTRRRGVDAEEDALLRDELLRDEKERAEHVMLVDLARNDMGRISEFGTVKVTQFMEVQNYSHVMHIVSMVEGKKKGEFHPLDLVSSFLPAGTLSGAPKIRAMEIIDELESVRRGLYGGATGYIDFSGDMDFCITIRTMIKKKNRVYLQAGAGIVADSVPENEYQECCNKVMALAKTLIEEENL
;
A
#
# COMPACT_ATOMS: atom_id res chain seq x y z
N ALA A 1 23.59 -31.13 8.01
CA ALA A 1 22.87 -32.32 7.50
C ALA A 1 21.40 -31.93 7.25
N GLU A 2 20.66 -31.48 8.27
CA GLU A 2 19.23 -31.18 8.23
C GLU A 2 18.84 -30.15 7.14
N ALA A 3 19.58 -29.04 7.00
CA ALA A 3 19.33 -28.04 5.96
C ALA A 3 19.53 -28.58 4.54
N ALA A 4 20.48 -29.50 4.34
CA ALA A 4 20.73 -30.14 3.05
C ALA A 4 19.61 -31.12 2.69
N GLU A 5 19.07 -31.83 3.67
CA GLU A 5 17.93 -32.74 3.49
C GLU A 5 16.65 -31.96 3.13
N LEU A 6 16.38 -30.83 3.81
CA LEU A 6 15.25 -29.95 3.48
C LEU A 6 15.35 -29.34 2.08
N ILE A 7 16.57 -28.95 1.64
CA ILE A 7 16.80 -28.46 0.27
C ILE A 7 16.55 -29.56 -0.75
N GLU A 8 17.00 -30.79 -0.50
CA GLU A 8 16.82 -31.92 -1.40
C GLU A 8 15.35 -32.35 -1.48
N GLU A 9 14.63 -32.31 -0.37
CA GLU A 9 13.20 -32.55 -0.31
C GLU A 9 12.43 -31.46 -1.09
N ALA A 10 12.78 -30.18 -0.88
CA ALA A 10 12.19 -29.07 -1.62
C ALA A 10 12.44 -29.20 -3.14
N ARG A 11 13.64 -29.64 -3.56
CA ARG A 11 13.94 -29.90 -4.99
C ARG A 11 13.12 -31.03 -5.58
N LYS A 12 12.91 -32.11 -4.84
CA LYS A 12 12.07 -33.24 -5.27
C LYS A 12 10.62 -32.85 -5.45
N ASN A 13 10.14 -31.92 -4.61
CA ASN A 13 8.74 -31.45 -4.62
C ASN A 13 8.53 -30.24 -5.58
N ALA A 14 9.60 -29.60 -6.06
CA ALA A 14 9.52 -28.40 -6.90
C ALA A 14 8.83 -28.60 -8.28
N GLY A 15 8.60 -29.84 -8.70
CA GLY A 15 7.86 -30.16 -9.93
C GLY A 15 6.42 -30.62 -9.69
N GLN A 16 6.02 -30.81 -8.43
CA GLN A 16 4.65 -31.20 -8.08
C GLN A 16 3.85 -29.92 -7.84
N ILE A 17 3.09 -29.50 -8.87
CA ILE A 17 2.09 -28.44 -8.69
C ILE A 17 0.91 -29.13 -7.98
N PRO A 18 0.66 -28.83 -6.68
CA PRO A 18 -0.50 -29.38 -6.00
C PRO A 18 -1.78 -28.90 -6.68
N ASP A 19 -2.83 -29.72 -6.63
CA ASP A 19 -4.16 -29.35 -7.10
C ASP A 19 -4.57 -28.02 -6.47
N ARG A 20 -4.85 -27.02 -7.29
CA ARG A 20 -5.07 -25.63 -6.87
C ARG A 20 -6.55 -25.36 -6.61
N ASN A 21 -7.20 -26.23 -5.85
CA ASN A 21 -8.56 -25.96 -5.40
C ASN A 21 -8.52 -25.02 -4.20
N PHE A 22 -8.52 -23.71 -4.47
CA PHE A 22 -8.72 -22.72 -3.42
C PHE A 22 -10.18 -22.76 -2.94
N THR A 23 -10.38 -22.65 -1.65
CA THR A 23 -11.70 -22.65 -1.04
C THR A 23 -12.08 -21.23 -0.66
N HIS A 24 -13.11 -20.67 -1.26
CA HIS A 24 -13.59 -19.31 -0.99
C HIS A 24 -14.77 -19.35 -0.01
N ASP A 25 -14.52 -19.77 1.24
CA ASP A 25 -15.53 -19.91 2.30
C ASP A 25 -15.71 -18.65 3.17
N GLY A 26 -15.13 -17.54 2.74
CA GLY A 26 -15.14 -16.28 3.49
C GLY A 26 -16.52 -15.63 3.58
N VAL A 27 -16.84 -15.10 4.76
CA VAL A 27 -18.06 -14.34 5.00
C VAL A 27 -17.69 -13.01 5.67
N ILE A 28 -18.17 -11.90 5.11
CA ILE A 28 -18.01 -10.59 5.74
C ILE A 28 -18.88 -10.55 6.99
N VAL A 29 -18.26 -10.45 8.16
CA VAL A 29 -18.96 -10.42 9.45
C VAL A 29 -19.01 -9.03 10.08
N ASN A 30 -18.17 -8.10 9.64
CA ASN A 30 -18.18 -6.73 10.12
C ASN A 30 -17.50 -5.77 9.13
N GLN A 31 -17.99 -4.55 9.08
CA GLN A 31 -17.39 -3.40 8.44
C GLN A 31 -17.38 -2.24 9.43
N SER A 32 -16.30 -1.47 9.51
CA SER A 32 -16.15 -0.43 10.53
C SER A 32 -17.09 0.76 10.33
N ASP A 33 -17.49 1.03 9.10
CA ASP A 33 -18.37 2.14 8.74
C ASP A 33 -19.37 1.70 7.66
N THR A 34 -20.63 2.15 7.77
CA THR A 34 -21.58 2.07 6.67
C THR A 34 -21.26 3.12 5.60
N LEU A 35 -21.91 3.05 4.44
CA LEU A 35 -21.79 4.07 3.40
C LEU A 35 -22.09 5.47 3.96
N GLU A 36 -23.22 5.61 4.68
CA GLU A 36 -23.65 6.88 5.25
C GLU A 36 -22.63 7.43 6.25
N GLN A 37 -22.14 6.59 7.17
CA GLN A 37 -21.14 6.98 8.17
C GLN A 37 -19.81 7.40 7.51
N TYR A 38 -19.38 6.70 6.48
CA TYR A 38 -18.17 7.05 5.75
C TYR A 38 -18.35 8.40 5.01
N CYS A 39 -19.49 8.59 4.33
CA CYS A 39 -19.82 9.85 3.64
C CYS A 39 -19.87 11.05 4.60
N GLU A 40 -20.45 10.89 5.78
CA GLU A 40 -20.46 11.94 6.81
C GLU A 40 -19.04 12.34 7.23
N LYS A 41 -18.15 11.36 7.41
CA LYS A 41 -16.72 11.60 7.74
C LYS A 41 -16.00 12.32 6.60
N VAL A 42 -16.26 11.95 5.34
CA VAL A 42 -15.71 12.64 4.17
C VAL A 42 -16.12 14.12 4.15
N GLU A 43 -17.41 14.42 4.36
CA GLU A 43 -17.90 15.81 4.41
C GLU A 43 -17.25 16.58 5.58
N LYS A 44 -17.04 15.94 6.72
CA LYS A 44 -16.32 16.55 7.85
C LYS A 44 -14.88 16.90 7.48
N ILE A 45 -14.18 16.01 6.77
CA ILE A 45 -12.82 16.26 6.27
C ILE A 45 -12.84 17.43 5.28
N LYS A 46 -13.78 17.47 4.33
CA LYS A 46 -13.93 18.58 3.38
C LYS A 46 -14.18 19.92 4.11
N GLN A 47 -14.89 19.89 5.24
CA GLN A 47 -15.02 21.07 6.09
C GLN A 47 -13.65 21.51 6.65
N TYR A 48 -12.83 20.60 7.21
CA TYR A 48 -11.47 20.92 7.69
C TYR A 48 -10.58 21.47 6.57
N ILE A 49 -10.73 20.98 5.34
CA ILE A 49 -10.01 21.52 4.19
C ILE A 49 -10.44 22.97 3.90
N ARG A 50 -11.75 23.24 3.85
CA ARG A 50 -12.30 24.61 3.64
C ARG A 50 -11.87 25.59 4.74
N GLU A 51 -11.72 25.11 5.96
CA GLU A 51 -11.25 25.89 7.12
C GLU A 51 -9.72 26.10 7.12
N GLY A 52 -8.99 25.48 6.17
CA GLY A 52 -7.56 25.62 6.00
C GLY A 52 -6.71 24.80 6.99
N HIS A 53 -7.30 23.77 7.63
CA HIS A 53 -6.59 22.88 8.54
C HIS A 53 -5.62 21.96 7.81
N ILE A 54 -6.04 21.44 6.65
CA ILE A 54 -5.30 20.48 5.82
C ILE A 54 -5.60 20.72 4.34
N PHE A 55 -4.75 20.19 3.46
CA PHE A 55 -5.01 20.14 2.03
C PHE A 55 -5.61 18.79 1.62
N GLN A 56 -5.17 17.72 2.29
CA GLN A 56 -5.56 16.34 2.03
C GLN A 56 -5.41 15.50 3.29
N THR A 57 -6.25 14.48 3.45
CA THR A 57 -6.03 13.38 4.40
C THR A 57 -6.57 12.06 3.85
N VAL A 58 -6.04 10.95 4.33
CA VAL A 58 -6.53 9.61 3.96
C VAL A 58 -7.48 9.11 5.03
N LEU A 59 -8.72 8.84 4.64
CA LEU A 59 -9.72 8.19 5.50
C LEU A 59 -9.79 6.71 5.17
N SER A 60 -9.61 5.85 6.18
CA SER A 60 -9.67 4.40 5.99
C SER A 60 -10.80 3.73 6.75
N GLN A 61 -11.21 2.55 6.28
CA GLN A 61 -12.16 1.68 6.93
C GLN A 61 -11.68 0.22 6.89
N ARG A 62 -12.23 -0.60 7.80
CA ARG A 62 -11.82 -2.00 7.98
C ARG A 62 -12.98 -2.95 7.77
N TRP A 63 -12.68 -4.05 7.06
CA TRP A 63 -13.55 -5.22 6.93
C TRP A 63 -13.00 -6.38 7.73
N THR A 64 -13.89 -7.17 8.30
CA THR A 64 -13.57 -8.42 8.96
C THR A 64 -14.28 -9.55 8.24
N ILE A 65 -13.53 -10.54 7.82
CA ILE A 65 -14.01 -11.72 7.10
C ILE A 65 -13.70 -12.94 7.95
N GLU A 66 -14.66 -13.85 8.12
CA GLU A 66 -14.41 -15.16 8.72
C GLU A 66 -14.18 -16.20 7.62
N THR A 67 -13.11 -16.99 7.74
CA THR A 67 -12.72 -18.07 6.83
C THR A 67 -11.95 -19.15 7.56
N LYS A 68 -12.03 -20.39 7.05
CA LYS A 68 -11.24 -21.52 7.53
C LYS A 68 -9.90 -21.66 6.78
N GLN A 69 -9.71 -20.95 5.66
CA GLN A 69 -8.45 -20.99 4.91
C GLN A 69 -7.27 -20.64 5.83
N THR A 70 -6.16 -21.31 5.65
CA THR A 70 -4.90 -20.96 6.32
C THR A 70 -4.29 -19.69 5.72
N GLY A 71 -3.47 -18.97 6.49
CA GLY A 71 -2.80 -17.77 5.95
C GLY A 71 -1.86 -18.07 4.79
N PHE A 72 -1.27 -19.27 4.78
CA PHE A 72 -0.39 -19.68 3.67
C PHE A 72 -1.16 -20.01 2.38
N GLU A 73 -2.38 -20.55 2.48
CA GLU A 73 -3.27 -20.72 1.33
C GLU A 73 -3.65 -19.36 0.73
N LEU A 74 -4.07 -18.41 1.58
CA LEU A 74 -4.36 -17.03 1.17
C LEU A 74 -3.15 -16.37 0.49
N TYR A 75 -1.94 -16.57 1.00
CA TYR A 75 -0.73 -16.05 0.38
C TYR A 75 -0.48 -16.64 -1.01
N LYS A 76 -0.64 -17.95 -1.19
CA LYS A 76 -0.43 -18.62 -2.49
C LYS A 76 -1.37 -18.05 -3.53
N GLU A 77 -2.64 -17.86 -3.17
CA GLU A 77 -3.66 -17.34 -4.07
C GLU A 77 -3.43 -15.84 -4.36
N LEU A 78 -3.16 -15.04 -3.33
CA LEU A 78 -2.88 -13.61 -3.49
C LEU A 78 -1.70 -13.38 -4.45
N ARG A 79 -0.67 -14.19 -4.38
CA ARG A 79 0.48 -14.12 -5.28
C ARG A 79 0.12 -14.35 -6.74
N GLU A 80 -0.90 -15.15 -7.01
CA GLU A 80 -1.37 -15.43 -8.38
C GLU A 80 -2.32 -14.35 -8.88
N LEU A 81 -3.25 -13.93 -8.05
CA LEU A 81 -4.29 -12.95 -8.42
C LEU A 81 -3.78 -11.51 -8.46
N ASN A 82 -2.89 -11.15 -7.56
CA ASN A 82 -2.43 -9.77 -7.41
C ASN A 82 -0.92 -9.68 -7.15
N PRO A 83 -0.08 -10.05 -8.14
CA PRO A 83 1.37 -9.92 -8.01
C PRO A 83 1.77 -8.45 -7.89
N SER A 84 2.62 -8.16 -6.92
CA SER A 84 3.16 -6.82 -6.62
C SER A 84 4.66 -6.91 -6.32
N PRO A 85 5.42 -5.80 -6.37
CA PRO A 85 6.84 -5.79 -6.06
C PRO A 85 7.17 -6.33 -4.67
N TYR A 86 6.25 -6.20 -3.71
CA TYR A 86 6.43 -6.65 -2.34
C TYR A 86 5.35 -7.67 -1.98
N LEU A 87 5.70 -8.94 -2.11
CA LEU A 87 4.88 -10.07 -1.69
C LEU A 87 5.46 -10.67 -0.43
N TYR A 88 4.66 -10.83 0.62
CA TYR A 88 5.14 -11.34 1.89
C TYR A 88 4.10 -12.16 2.65
N TYR A 89 4.62 -13.13 3.41
CA TYR A 89 3.89 -13.93 4.38
C TYR A 89 4.73 -14.05 5.65
N PHE A 90 4.17 -13.62 6.77
CA PHE A 90 4.78 -13.77 8.09
C PHE A 90 3.84 -14.52 9.00
N ASN A 91 4.36 -15.51 9.71
CA ASN A 91 3.65 -16.24 10.74
C ASN A 91 4.30 -15.94 12.09
N TYR A 92 3.57 -15.23 12.96
CA TYR A 92 4.00 -14.87 14.31
C TYR A 92 3.39 -15.79 15.38
N GLY A 93 2.78 -16.92 14.98
CA GLY A 93 2.10 -17.85 15.87
C GLY A 93 0.70 -17.39 16.25
N GLU A 94 0.55 -16.26 16.91
CA GLU A 94 -0.75 -15.73 17.33
C GLU A 94 -1.53 -15.08 16.17
N PHE A 95 -0.83 -14.59 15.16
CA PHE A 95 -1.41 -13.99 13.96
C PHE A 95 -0.47 -14.15 12.76
N GLU A 96 -1.03 -14.02 11.58
CA GLU A 96 -0.33 -14.08 10.31
C GLU A 96 -0.53 -12.78 9.55
N VAL A 97 0.49 -12.36 8.78
CA VAL A 97 0.44 -11.17 7.93
C VAL A 97 0.71 -11.58 6.48
N ILE A 98 -0.24 -11.30 5.61
CA ILE A 98 -0.23 -11.68 4.21
C ILE A 98 -0.40 -10.42 3.36
N GLY A 99 0.57 -10.10 2.52
CA GLY A 99 0.51 -8.83 1.79
C GLY A 99 1.05 -8.88 0.38
N SER A 100 0.51 -7.97 -0.44
CA SER A 100 0.91 -7.70 -1.82
C SER A 100 0.97 -6.19 -2.03
N SER A 101 1.99 -5.53 -1.42
CA SER A 101 2.13 -4.08 -1.47
C SER A 101 2.79 -3.62 -2.76
N PRO A 102 2.22 -2.62 -3.44
CA PRO A 102 2.84 -2.05 -4.65
C PRO A 102 3.85 -0.94 -4.35
N GLU A 103 3.88 -0.38 -3.15
CA GLU A 103 4.49 0.92 -2.88
C GLU A 103 5.70 0.82 -1.95
N MET A 104 6.87 1.22 -2.46
CA MET A 104 8.10 1.38 -1.68
C MET A 104 7.94 2.57 -0.70
N ILE A 105 8.29 2.35 0.56
CA ILE A 105 8.44 3.46 1.51
C ILE A 105 9.87 4.00 1.51
N VAL A 106 10.84 3.10 1.68
CA VAL A 106 12.26 3.44 1.69
C VAL A 106 13.10 2.22 1.38
N LYS A 107 14.15 2.43 0.57
CA LYS A 107 15.19 1.46 0.26
C LYS A 107 16.55 2.07 0.50
N GLN A 108 17.47 1.32 1.11
CA GLN A 108 18.88 1.70 1.24
C GLN A 108 19.77 0.68 0.56
N GLN A 109 20.75 1.18 -0.19
CA GLN A 109 21.83 0.38 -0.78
C GLN A 109 23.16 1.10 -0.52
N GLY A 110 23.96 0.56 0.37
CA GLY A 110 25.17 1.22 0.86
C GLY A 110 24.84 2.57 1.50
N SER A 111 25.41 3.64 0.96
CA SER A 111 25.14 5.01 1.42
C SER A 111 23.97 5.71 0.72
N ARG A 112 23.35 5.10 -0.28
CA ARG A 112 22.23 5.69 -1.03
C ARG A 112 20.90 5.25 -0.45
N VAL A 113 19.98 6.19 -0.37
CA VAL A 113 18.60 5.97 0.08
C VAL A 113 17.65 6.39 -1.04
N TYR A 114 16.61 5.62 -1.23
CA TYR A 114 15.61 5.81 -2.28
C TYR A 114 14.20 5.78 -1.70
N THR A 115 13.31 6.55 -2.29
CA THR A 115 11.86 6.41 -2.13
C THR A 115 11.19 6.63 -3.47
N CYS A 116 10.02 6.02 -3.67
CA CYS A 116 9.36 5.96 -4.97
C CYS A 116 7.88 6.34 -4.80
N PRO A 117 7.54 7.64 -4.77
CA PRO A 117 6.14 8.06 -4.78
C PRO A 117 5.44 7.62 -6.06
N ILE A 118 4.24 7.06 -5.89
CA ILE A 118 3.37 6.56 -6.95
C ILE A 118 2.03 7.26 -6.81
N ALA A 119 1.53 7.83 -7.89
CA ALA A 119 0.19 8.42 -7.98
C ALA A 119 -0.39 8.23 -9.38
N GLY A 120 -1.65 8.57 -9.53
CA GLY A 120 -2.35 8.42 -10.78
C GLY A 120 -2.51 6.97 -11.21
N THR A 121 -3.67 6.62 -11.70
CA THR A 121 -3.95 5.26 -12.14
C THR A 121 -4.79 5.27 -13.40
N ARG A 122 -4.39 4.47 -14.39
CA ARG A 122 -5.24 4.09 -15.51
C ARG A 122 -5.16 2.57 -15.69
N ARG A 123 -6.23 1.98 -16.22
CA ARG A 123 -6.20 0.58 -16.63
C ARG A 123 -5.22 0.37 -17.78
N ARG A 124 -4.84 -0.86 -18.02
CA ARG A 124 -4.12 -1.24 -19.25
C ARG A 124 -5.08 -1.20 -20.44
N GLY A 125 -4.57 -0.84 -21.59
CA GLY A 125 -5.27 -0.98 -22.87
C GLY A 125 -5.40 -2.44 -23.29
N VAL A 126 -6.34 -2.72 -24.18
CA VAL A 126 -6.48 -4.05 -24.77
C VAL A 126 -5.37 -4.33 -25.79
N ASP A 127 -4.72 -3.29 -26.28
CA ASP A 127 -3.57 -3.34 -27.20
C ASP A 127 -2.58 -2.19 -26.92
N ALA A 128 -1.50 -2.15 -27.70
CA ALA A 128 -0.44 -1.16 -27.53
C ALA A 128 -0.87 0.27 -27.91
N GLU A 129 -1.83 0.42 -28.82
CA GLU A 129 -2.34 1.73 -29.23
C GLU A 129 -3.22 2.35 -28.14
N GLU A 130 -4.12 1.57 -27.58
CA GLU A 130 -4.95 2.01 -26.44
C GLU A 130 -4.09 2.26 -25.19
N ASP A 131 -3.07 1.42 -24.91
CA ASP A 131 -2.10 1.68 -23.82
C ASP A 131 -1.41 3.03 -23.98
N ALA A 132 -1.02 3.39 -25.20
CA ALA A 132 -0.40 4.68 -25.47
C ALA A 132 -1.37 5.86 -25.27
N LEU A 133 -2.63 5.72 -25.66
CA LEU A 133 -3.67 6.74 -25.46
C LEU A 133 -3.95 6.96 -23.96
N LEU A 134 -4.13 5.88 -23.20
CA LEU A 134 -4.38 5.94 -21.76
C LEU A 134 -3.18 6.52 -21.00
N ARG A 135 -1.95 6.21 -21.44
CA ARG A 135 -0.72 6.82 -20.90
C ARG A 135 -0.68 8.32 -21.14
N ASP A 136 -0.99 8.75 -22.34
CA ASP A 136 -1.02 10.18 -22.72
C ASP A 136 -2.12 10.93 -21.97
N GLU A 137 -3.29 10.31 -21.80
CA GLU A 137 -4.38 10.84 -20.99
C GLU A 137 -3.93 11.05 -19.55
N LEU A 138 -3.32 10.02 -18.93
CA LEU A 138 -2.82 10.09 -17.56
C LEU A 138 -1.80 11.23 -17.38
N LEU A 139 -0.87 11.38 -18.31
CA LEU A 139 0.15 12.42 -18.26
C LEU A 139 -0.39 13.84 -18.52
N ARG A 140 -1.57 13.98 -19.13
CA ARG A 140 -2.25 15.27 -19.33
C ARG A 140 -3.24 15.64 -18.26
N ASP A 141 -3.61 14.69 -17.41
CA ASP A 141 -4.54 14.94 -16.29
C ASP A 141 -3.91 15.88 -15.26
N GLU A 142 -4.42 17.10 -15.19
CA GLU A 142 -3.88 18.15 -14.32
C GLU A 142 -4.03 17.80 -12.83
N LYS A 143 -5.11 17.12 -12.44
CA LYS A 143 -5.37 16.69 -11.06
C LYS A 143 -4.34 15.64 -10.64
N GLU A 144 -4.18 14.58 -11.44
CA GLU A 144 -3.23 13.50 -11.16
C GLU A 144 -1.78 14.02 -11.09
N ARG A 145 -1.42 14.94 -11.99
CA ARG A 145 -0.12 15.58 -11.98
C ARG A 145 0.11 16.45 -10.73
N ALA A 146 -0.88 17.24 -10.34
CA ALA A 146 -0.78 18.09 -9.16
C ALA A 146 -0.63 17.26 -7.88
N GLU A 147 -1.41 16.18 -7.75
CA GLU A 147 -1.27 15.22 -6.65
C GLU A 147 0.12 14.58 -6.65
N HIS A 148 0.61 14.13 -7.81
CA HIS A 148 1.93 13.52 -7.91
C HIS A 148 3.07 14.48 -7.52
N VAL A 149 3.01 15.75 -7.95
CA VAL A 149 3.98 16.78 -7.52
C VAL A 149 3.98 16.94 -6.02
N MET A 150 2.81 16.99 -5.39
CA MET A 150 2.68 17.09 -3.94
C MET A 150 3.33 15.88 -3.23
N LEU A 151 3.12 14.67 -3.73
CA LEU A 151 3.74 13.45 -3.17
C LEU A 151 5.26 13.44 -3.36
N VAL A 152 5.77 13.91 -4.50
CA VAL A 152 7.22 14.07 -4.73
C VAL A 152 7.83 15.09 -3.77
N ASP A 153 7.17 16.21 -3.52
CA ASP A 153 7.66 17.22 -2.56
C ASP A 153 7.64 16.68 -1.13
N LEU A 154 6.63 15.92 -0.76
CA LEU A 154 6.56 15.23 0.53
C LEU A 154 7.71 14.23 0.68
N ALA A 155 7.96 13.41 -0.36
CA ALA A 155 9.07 12.46 -0.40
C ALA A 155 10.43 13.15 -0.30
N ARG A 156 10.62 14.28 -0.98
CA ARG A 156 11.84 15.11 -0.86
C ARG A 156 12.03 15.66 0.54
N ASN A 157 10.96 16.09 1.21
CA ASN A 157 11.01 16.58 2.58
C ASN A 157 11.42 15.46 3.56
N ASP A 158 10.78 14.27 3.47
CA ASP A 158 11.12 13.13 4.30
C ASP A 158 12.57 12.67 4.05
N MET A 159 13.00 12.60 2.79
CA MET A 159 14.38 12.28 2.39
C MET A 159 15.39 13.32 2.93
N GLY A 160 15.03 14.59 2.95
CA GLY A 160 15.90 15.68 3.43
C GLY A 160 16.30 15.56 4.91
N ARG A 161 15.48 14.90 5.72
CA ARG A 161 15.76 14.66 7.15
C ARG A 161 16.97 13.74 7.36
N ILE A 162 17.13 12.77 6.49
CA ILE A 162 18.10 11.67 6.62
C ILE A 162 19.29 11.80 5.66
N SER A 163 19.24 12.68 4.68
CA SER A 163 20.26 12.82 3.64
C SER A 163 21.24 13.96 3.90
N GLU A 164 22.49 13.80 3.43
CA GLU A 164 23.48 14.88 3.39
C GLU A 164 22.90 16.09 2.64
N PHE A 165 23.23 17.29 3.11
CA PHE A 165 22.73 18.52 2.50
C PHE A 165 23.12 18.60 1.00
N GLY A 166 22.17 18.96 0.16
CA GLY A 166 22.37 19.11 -1.29
C GLY A 166 22.42 17.81 -2.08
N THR A 167 22.21 16.63 -1.44
CA THR A 167 22.26 15.33 -2.14
C THR A 167 20.90 14.79 -2.57
N VAL A 168 19.80 15.37 -2.06
CA VAL A 168 18.43 14.94 -2.45
C VAL A 168 18.16 15.37 -3.89
N LYS A 169 17.83 14.39 -4.71
CA LYS A 169 17.55 14.57 -6.15
C LYS A 169 16.32 13.76 -6.56
N VAL A 170 15.58 14.29 -7.51
CA VAL A 170 14.57 13.54 -8.24
C VAL A 170 15.25 13.01 -9.51
N THR A 171 15.52 11.71 -9.55
CA THR A 171 16.29 11.08 -10.63
C THR A 171 15.41 10.59 -11.77
N GLN A 172 14.14 10.29 -11.47
CA GLN A 172 13.07 10.04 -12.43
C GLN A 172 11.87 10.88 -12.01
N PHE A 173 11.24 11.56 -12.94
CA PHE A 173 10.12 12.45 -12.64
C PHE A 173 8.95 12.24 -13.59
N MET A 174 7.80 11.85 -13.03
CA MET A 174 6.55 11.63 -13.78
C MET A 174 6.69 10.63 -14.92
N GLU A 175 7.36 9.51 -14.71
CA GLU A 175 7.40 8.42 -15.66
C GLU A 175 6.19 7.49 -15.48
N VAL A 176 5.59 7.07 -16.60
CA VAL A 176 4.51 6.07 -16.52
C VAL A 176 5.13 4.68 -16.51
N GLN A 177 4.87 3.93 -15.46
CA GLN A 177 5.23 2.52 -15.34
C GLN A 177 3.99 1.63 -15.51
N ASN A 178 4.15 0.60 -16.36
CA ASN A 178 3.11 -0.39 -16.63
C ASN A 178 3.24 -1.57 -15.67
N TYR A 179 2.14 -1.88 -14.99
CA TYR A 179 1.97 -3.09 -14.21
C TYR A 179 1.05 -4.07 -14.96
N SER A 180 0.74 -5.23 -14.38
CA SER A 180 -0.06 -6.26 -15.03
C SER A 180 -1.45 -5.77 -15.45
N HIS A 181 -2.13 -4.99 -14.62
CA HIS A 181 -3.53 -4.57 -14.82
C HIS A 181 -3.72 -3.06 -14.89
N VAL A 182 -2.74 -2.29 -14.46
CA VAL A 182 -2.80 -0.83 -14.37
C VAL A 182 -1.48 -0.20 -14.79
N MET A 183 -1.51 1.11 -15.05
CA MET A 183 -0.33 1.95 -15.17
C MET A 183 -0.40 3.09 -14.16
N HIS A 184 0.76 3.53 -13.66
CA HIS A 184 0.87 4.59 -12.68
C HIS A 184 1.93 5.63 -13.09
N ILE A 185 1.76 6.86 -12.62
CA ILE A 185 2.82 7.88 -12.63
C ILE A 185 3.75 7.60 -11.45
N VAL A 186 5.03 7.50 -11.73
CA VAL A 186 6.08 7.15 -10.77
C VAL A 186 7.19 8.17 -10.82
N SER A 187 7.74 8.51 -9.66
CA SER A 187 8.97 9.29 -9.56
C SER A 187 9.94 8.60 -8.61
N MET A 188 11.24 8.82 -8.81
CA MET A 188 12.28 8.32 -7.93
C MET A 188 12.99 9.48 -7.25
N VAL A 189 12.99 9.48 -5.93
CA VAL A 189 13.75 10.44 -5.11
C VAL A 189 14.88 9.68 -4.44
N GLU A 190 16.11 10.17 -4.63
CA GLU A 190 17.29 9.61 -3.98
C GLU A 190 18.03 10.64 -3.15
N GLY A 191 18.78 10.16 -2.15
CA GLY A 191 19.67 10.96 -1.34
C GLY A 191 20.84 10.12 -0.82
N LYS A 192 21.91 10.80 -0.39
CA LYS A 192 23.02 10.15 0.31
C LYS A 192 22.77 10.23 1.81
N LYS A 193 22.72 9.09 2.49
CA LYS A 193 22.51 9.00 3.94
C LYS A 193 23.58 9.80 4.68
N LYS A 194 23.16 10.70 5.58
CA LYS A 194 24.09 11.44 6.46
C LYS A 194 24.41 10.62 7.72
N GLY A 195 25.68 10.61 8.12
CA GLY A 195 26.11 9.99 9.36
C GLY A 195 25.77 8.50 9.47
N GLU A 196 25.77 8.02 10.71
CA GLU A 196 25.43 6.64 11.05
C GLU A 196 23.98 6.55 11.57
N PHE A 197 23.00 6.64 10.66
CA PHE A 197 21.63 6.30 11.01
C PHE A 197 21.49 4.79 11.12
N HIS A 198 20.85 4.34 12.19
CA HIS A 198 20.38 2.96 12.25
C HIS A 198 19.29 2.73 11.19
N PRO A 199 19.21 1.58 10.53
CA PRO A 199 18.16 1.32 9.52
C PRO A 199 16.74 1.62 10.00
N LEU A 200 16.41 1.34 11.26
CA LEU A 200 15.10 1.66 11.84
C LEU A 200 14.84 3.17 11.96
N ASP A 201 15.88 4.00 12.14
CA ASP A 201 15.71 5.47 12.17
C ASP A 201 15.35 5.98 10.77
N LEU A 202 15.90 5.35 9.72
CA LEU A 202 15.54 5.65 8.34
C LEU A 202 14.07 5.33 8.09
N VAL A 203 13.60 4.13 8.44
CA VAL A 203 12.19 3.76 8.32
C VAL A 203 11.30 4.73 9.10
N SER A 204 11.67 5.06 10.34
CA SER A 204 10.92 5.98 11.21
C SER A 204 10.77 7.38 10.60
N SER A 205 11.75 7.84 9.83
CA SER A 205 11.72 9.15 9.18
C SER A 205 10.64 9.28 8.10
N PHE A 206 10.26 8.16 7.49
CA PHE A 206 9.20 8.09 6.48
C PHE A 206 7.82 7.74 7.06
N LEU A 207 7.76 7.32 8.34
CA LEU A 207 6.50 6.97 8.99
C LEU A 207 5.89 8.15 9.76
N PRO A 208 4.55 8.26 9.75
CA PRO A 208 3.65 7.56 8.84
C PRO A 208 3.82 8.06 7.39
N ALA A 209 3.64 7.13 6.42
CA ALA A 209 3.75 7.47 5.00
C ALA A 209 2.78 8.59 4.62
N GLY A 210 3.25 9.55 3.80
CA GLY A 210 2.45 10.68 3.36
C GLY A 210 1.21 10.27 2.58
N THR A 211 1.36 9.27 1.72
CA THR A 211 0.28 8.67 0.93
C THR A 211 -0.80 7.97 1.77
N LEU A 212 -0.55 7.74 3.06
CA LEU A 212 -1.48 7.12 4.01
C LEU A 212 -1.90 8.06 5.15
N SER A 213 -1.34 9.27 5.23
CA SER A 213 -1.68 10.28 6.24
C SER A 213 -2.32 11.51 5.61
N GLY A 214 -1.55 12.47 5.19
CA GLY A 214 -2.03 13.68 4.53
C GLY A 214 -1.08 14.86 4.72
N ALA A 215 -1.54 16.04 4.32
CA ALA A 215 -0.77 17.26 4.32
C ALA A 215 -1.58 18.45 4.90
N PRO A 216 -1.07 19.19 5.91
CA PRO A 216 0.14 18.91 6.71
C PRO A 216 0.01 17.68 7.59
N LYS A 217 1.08 16.86 7.65
CA LYS A 217 1.08 15.49 8.20
C LYS A 217 0.51 15.40 9.62
N ILE A 218 0.96 16.25 10.55
CA ILE A 218 0.54 16.19 11.96
C ILE A 218 -0.97 16.43 12.09
N ARG A 219 -1.46 17.50 11.47
CA ARG A 219 -2.89 17.83 11.55
C ARG A 219 -3.77 16.78 10.87
N ALA A 220 -3.32 16.22 9.74
CA ALA A 220 -4.01 15.14 9.09
C ALA A 220 -4.13 13.90 10.00
N MET A 221 -3.07 13.55 10.74
CA MET A 221 -3.08 12.43 11.70
C MET A 221 -4.04 12.66 12.86
N GLU A 222 -4.14 13.91 13.39
CA GLU A 222 -5.12 14.25 14.43
C GLU A 222 -6.56 14.06 13.94
N ILE A 223 -6.84 14.47 12.69
CA ILE A 223 -8.16 14.29 12.07
C ILE A 223 -8.46 12.80 11.81
N ILE A 224 -7.47 12.03 11.40
CA ILE A 224 -7.60 10.58 11.25
C ILE A 224 -7.98 9.92 12.59
N ASP A 225 -7.28 10.26 13.66
CA ASP A 225 -7.55 9.72 15.01
C ASP A 225 -8.94 10.12 15.54
N GLU A 226 -9.40 11.32 15.20
CA GLU A 226 -10.75 11.79 15.52
C GLU A 226 -11.85 11.02 14.79
N LEU A 227 -11.65 10.71 13.51
CA LEU A 227 -12.71 10.23 12.62
C LEU A 227 -12.74 8.71 12.41
N GLU A 228 -11.59 8.04 12.44
CA GLU A 228 -11.55 6.59 12.28
C GLU A 228 -12.04 5.87 13.55
N SER A 229 -13.02 5.00 13.39
CA SER A 229 -13.64 4.24 14.49
C SER A 229 -12.75 3.11 15.02
N VAL A 230 -11.70 2.73 14.27
CA VAL A 230 -10.79 1.63 14.60
C VAL A 230 -9.33 2.06 14.43
N ARG A 231 -8.46 1.61 15.33
CA ARG A 231 -7.02 1.84 15.21
C ARG A 231 -6.44 1.08 14.03
N ARG A 232 -5.58 1.72 13.26
CA ARG A 232 -4.99 1.16 12.03
C ARG A 232 -4.13 -0.07 12.25
N GLY A 233 -3.46 -0.18 13.39
CA GLY A 233 -2.53 -1.28 13.66
C GLY A 233 -1.38 -1.30 12.65
N LEU A 234 -1.23 -2.38 11.88
CA LEU A 234 -0.20 -2.50 10.85
C LEU A 234 -0.50 -1.71 9.57
N TYR A 235 -1.77 -1.37 9.31
CA TYR A 235 -2.15 -0.64 8.10
C TYR A 235 -1.47 0.74 8.04
N GLY A 236 -0.81 1.04 6.91
CA GLY A 236 -0.06 2.28 6.73
C GLY A 236 1.29 2.31 7.44
N GLY A 237 1.71 1.21 8.08
CA GLY A 237 3.06 1.01 8.61
C GLY A 237 4.06 0.61 7.54
N ALA A 238 5.18 -0.01 7.94
CA ALA A 238 6.22 -0.48 7.05
C ALA A 238 6.46 -1.98 7.22
N THR A 239 6.63 -2.67 6.09
CA THR A 239 6.98 -4.09 6.03
C THR A 239 8.19 -4.27 5.11
N GLY A 240 9.20 -5.02 5.54
CA GLY A 240 10.39 -5.20 4.75
C GLY A 240 11.46 -6.00 5.48
N TYR A 241 12.69 -5.83 5.05
CA TYR A 241 13.84 -6.51 5.64
C TYR A 241 15.05 -5.56 5.77
N ILE A 242 15.93 -5.92 6.67
CA ILE A 242 17.28 -5.38 6.82
C ILE A 242 18.21 -6.56 6.69
N ASP A 243 19.16 -6.49 5.78
CA ASP A 243 20.14 -7.55 5.60
C ASP A 243 21.37 -7.37 6.50
N PHE A 244 22.27 -8.35 6.49
CA PHE A 244 23.48 -8.33 7.32
C PHE A 244 24.55 -7.31 6.87
N SER A 245 24.43 -6.74 5.67
CA SER A 245 25.28 -5.62 5.20
C SER A 245 24.76 -4.27 5.69
N GLY A 246 23.54 -4.21 6.22
CA GLY A 246 22.84 -3.01 6.63
C GLY A 246 22.02 -2.39 5.50
N ASP A 247 21.95 -3.00 4.33
CA ASP A 247 21.03 -2.63 3.28
C ASP A 247 19.59 -3.00 3.70
N MET A 248 18.64 -2.26 3.23
CA MET A 248 17.23 -2.48 3.59
C MET A 248 16.28 -2.15 2.44
N ASP A 249 15.12 -2.81 2.46
CA ASP A 249 14.05 -2.54 1.51
C ASP A 249 12.69 -2.71 2.21
N PHE A 250 11.92 -1.62 2.29
CA PHE A 250 10.64 -1.57 2.98
C PHE A 250 9.54 -1.01 2.08
N CYS A 251 8.39 -1.66 2.12
CA CYS A 251 7.15 -1.17 1.51
C CYS A 251 6.19 -0.61 2.56
N ILE A 252 5.20 0.15 2.09
CA ILE A 252 4.06 0.54 2.92
C ILE A 252 3.18 -0.69 3.16
N THR A 253 2.72 -0.90 4.39
CA THR A 253 1.81 -2.00 4.73
C THR A 253 0.39 -1.66 4.29
N ILE A 254 0.13 -1.84 3.00
CA ILE A 254 -1.17 -1.74 2.32
C ILE A 254 -1.42 -3.01 1.50
N ARG A 255 -2.64 -3.21 1.04
CA ARG A 255 -3.01 -4.45 0.34
C ARG A 255 -2.58 -5.68 1.15
N THR A 256 -2.91 -5.63 2.45
CA THR A 256 -2.41 -6.56 3.46
C THR A 256 -3.56 -7.10 4.29
N MET A 257 -3.56 -8.40 4.47
CA MET A 257 -4.46 -9.15 5.34
C MET A 257 -3.76 -9.43 6.66
N ILE A 258 -4.46 -9.26 7.78
CA ILE A 258 -4.03 -9.73 9.09
C ILE A 258 -4.97 -10.85 9.49
N LYS A 259 -4.46 -12.08 9.59
CA LYS A 259 -5.25 -13.24 9.99
C LYS A 259 -4.97 -13.59 11.44
N LYS A 260 -6.04 -13.68 12.24
CA LYS A 260 -6.00 -14.14 13.62
C LYS A 260 -7.07 -15.20 13.82
N LYS A 261 -6.66 -16.45 14.04
CA LYS A 261 -7.56 -17.61 14.04
C LYS A 261 -8.36 -17.66 12.74
N ASN A 262 -9.69 -17.67 12.82
CA ASN A 262 -10.60 -17.73 11.65
C ASN A 262 -10.99 -16.33 11.13
N ARG A 263 -10.43 -15.24 11.66
CA ARG A 263 -10.75 -13.88 11.22
C ARG A 263 -9.62 -13.27 10.42
N VAL A 264 -9.98 -12.67 9.30
CA VAL A 264 -9.10 -11.90 8.43
C VAL A 264 -9.56 -10.45 8.46
N TYR A 265 -8.63 -9.55 8.74
CA TYR A 265 -8.85 -8.11 8.77
C TYR A 265 -8.23 -7.49 7.53
N LEU A 266 -9.05 -6.77 6.76
CA LEU A 266 -8.66 -6.00 5.58
C LEU A 266 -8.91 -4.53 5.86
N GLN A 267 -7.96 -3.66 5.51
CA GLN A 267 -8.14 -2.21 5.65
C GLN A 267 -7.70 -1.49 4.39
N ALA A 268 -8.52 -0.54 3.95
CA ALA A 268 -8.20 0.34 2.83
C ALA A 268 -8.71 1.75 3.11
N GLY A 269 -8.11 2.72 2.44
CA GLY A 269 -8.49 4.13 2.55
C GLY A 269 -8.42 4.84 1.21
N ALA A 270 -9.09 5.97 1.15
CA ALA A 270 -9.07 6.91 0.04
C ALA A 270 -8.53 8.27 0.48
N GLY A 271 -7.86 8.96 -0.44
CA GLY A 271 -7.33 10.30 -0.23
C GLY A 271 -8.42 11.36 -0.43
N ILE A 272 -8.81 12.04 0.63
CA ILE A 272 -9.88 13.04 0.60
C ILE A 272 -9.30 14.43 0.35
N VAL A 273 -9.77 15.07 -0.70
CA VAL A 273 -9.45 16.45 -1.11
C VAL A 273 -10.75 17.29 -1.19
N ALA A 274 -10.61 18.59 -1.47
CA ALA A 274 -11.76 19.51 -1.52
C ALA A 274 -12.88 19.07 -2.49
N ASP A 275 -12.48 18.52 -3.64
CA ASP A 275 -13.39 18.10 -4.72
C ASP A 275 -13.83 16.63 -4.62
N SER A 276 -13.44 15.91 -3.55
CA SER A 276 -13.84 14.53 -3.34
C SER A 276 -15.36 14.38 -3.26
N VAL A 277 -15.87 13.35 -3.93
CA VAL A 277 -17.27 12.94 -3.87
C VAL A 277 -17.36 11.76 -2.89
N PRO A 278 -18.10 11.90 -1.77
CA PRO A 278 -18.09 10.92 -0.68
C PRO A 278 -18.34 9.47 -1.11
N GLU A 279 -19.34 9.26 -1.97
CA GLU A 279 -19.71 7.94 -2.48
C GLU A 279 -18.60 7.31 -3.33
N ASN A 280 -17.88 8.13 -4.12
CA ASN A 280 -16.78 7.66 -4.95
C ASN A 280 -15.59 7.23 -4.08
N GLU A 281 -15.30 7.99 -3.01
CA GLU A 281 -14.20 7.64 -2.09
C GLU A 281 -14.52 6.37 -1.28
N TYR A 282 -15.80 6.18 -0.89
CA TYR A 282 -16.24 4.92 -0.31
C TYR A 282 -16.06 3.75 -1.28
N GLN A 283 -16.48 3.93 -2.53
CA GLN A 283 -16.35 2.91 -3.56
C GLN A 283 -14.86 2.59 -3.86
N GLU A 284 -13.99 3.58 -3.81
CA GLU A 284 -12.55 3.38 -3.94
C GLU A 284 -12.00 2.48 -2.83
N CYS A 285 -12.42 2.70 -1.58
CA CYS A 285 -12.06 1.81 -0.47
C CYS A 285 -12.56 0.38 -0.71
N CYS A 286 -13.81 0.22 -1.13
CA CYS A 286 -14.38 -1.08 -1.49
C CYS A 286 -13.56 -1.76 -2.58
N ASN A 287 -13.25 -1.06 -3.68
CA ASN A 287 -12.47 -1.61 -4.80
C ASN A 287 -11.06 -2.07 -4.36
N LYS A 288 -10.42 -1.30 -3.47
CA LYS A 288 -9.10 -1.67 -2.92
C LYS A 288 -9.16 -2.92 -2.05
N VAL A 289 -10.23 -3.10 -1.26
CA VAL A 289 -10.44 -4.29 -0.44
C VAL A 289 -10.81 -5.49 -1.30
N MET A 290 -11.66 -5.29 -2.34
CA MET A 290 -12.08 -6.36 -3.24
C MET A 290 -10.91 -7.04 -3.95
N ALA A 291 -9.84 -6.31 -4.24
CA ALA A 291 -8.61 -6.91 -4.80
C ALA A 291 -8.00 -8.00 -3.90
N LEU A 292 -8.25 -7.94 -2.59
CA LEU A 292 -7.83 -8.95 -1.62
C LEU A 292 -8.96 -9.93 -1.30
N ALA A 293 -10.19 -9.45 -1.18
CA ALA A 293 -11.35 -10.24 -0.78
C ALA A 293 -11.65 -11.38 -1.77
N LYS A 294 -11.27 -11.24 -3.04
CA LYS A 294 -11.36 -12.29 -4.07
C LYS A 294 -10.60 -13.58 -3.72
N THR A 295 -9.60 -13.51 -2.84
CA THR A 295 -8.91 -14.70 -2.31
C THR A 295 -9.68 -15.38 -1.18
N LEU A 296 -10.76 -14.78 -0.70
CA LEU A 296 -11.49 -15.20 0.49
C LEU A 296 -12.93 -15.59 0.18
N ILE A 297 -13.56 -14.88 -0.75
CA ILE A 297 -15.01 -14.91 -0.99
C ILE A 297 -15.24 -15.27 -2.46
N GLU A 298 -16.22 -16.14 -2.73
CA GLU A 298 -16.66 -16.46 -4.10
C GLU A 298 -17.17 -15.20 -4.83
N GLU A 299 -16.85 -15.07 -6.12
CA GLU A 299 -17.23 -13.89 -6.92
C GLU A 299 -18.74 -13.63 -6.92
N GLU A 300 -19.58 -14.65 -6.77
CA GLU A 300 -21.04 -14.53 -6.69
C GLU A 300 -21.53 -13.86 -5.39
N ASN A 301 -20.66 -13.79 -4.36
CA ASN A 301 -20.94 -13.25 -3.01
C ASN A 301 -20.21 -11.93 -2.75
N LEU A 302 -19.49 -11.42 -3.73
CA LEU A 302 -18.81 -10.11 -3.72
C LEU A 302 -19.72 -9.05 -4.31
#